data_6abcc22b54dc0fcaa7b9494adece7137
#
_entry.id   6abcc22b54dc0fcaa7b9494adece7137
#
_cell.length_a   1.000
_cell.length_b   1.000
_cell.length_c   1.000
_cell.angle_alpha   90.00
_cell.angle_beta   90.00
_cell.angle_gamma   90.00
#
_symmetry.space_group_name_H-M   'P 1'
#
loop_
_entity.id
_entity.type
_entity.pdbx_description
1 polymer ?
#
loop_
_entity_poly.entity_id
_entity_poly.type
_entity_poly.pdbx_seq_one_letter_code
_entity_poly.pdbx_strand_id
1 'polypeptide(L)'
;MSAPPWSCPLPVEEGLTEEGLLKIRRGTVLRRPGRLTPLRAVAHLAAWLPFILGPARLIQHGWRPVGDEAAIALRSWSELTAHGPMVGQATRLAHGVFDPGPLEYWLLAIPVHLDTVHGVLWGAVICCLVACSLAVEAAWSVLGAAGGLCASGLIVGLMVWMPDIAITPSWNPWFGMAFFIAALAAAWAVVSGHRGWWPVLVITASIADQAHLMFTVPSAALAILALIVGLVDTIRGRPGYWWVVTGLIAGAACWSAPVIEQFTSRDGNLGLLLHSSGGAGTGRQTGGAFSLKALSAAVGPVPIWWKSQQSSAIYQLISHRPAGLAVAVLILVAVAAVMAVRPLRCRPLGALALVSLVISLGALVTYSSIPVHNTSLLTLGYLIVLLFPVGVLSWLVVGTWAVLTARLIVSRAAARSAAAQRRGLPADDGEGPAGQALRGAGPLAGLGAAALIAVGAILAVALQGPTVHRVTADPAMAASVAASRQIARALPGQPIALSIHDFDASALGRMTLGVAWALTPDGFRAEIMRARLARELGTRYVFRGGAIPRVKVRVRPHGTSIAVTRPTQLASHR
;
A
#
# COMPACT_ATOMS: atom_id res chain seq x y z
N MET A 1 21.66 12.49 30.67
CA MET A 1 22.16 11.81 29.46
C MET A 1 21.20 10.70 29.13
N SER A 2 20.44 10.81 28.05
CA SER A 2 19.44 9.82 27.64
C SER A 2 20.14 8.65 26.95
N ALA A 3 19.83 7.42 27.37
CA ALA A 3 20.29 6.20 26.71
C ALA A 3 19.96 6.23 25.22
N PRO A 4 20.79 5.66 24.34
CA PRO A 4 20.53 5.61 22.92
C PRO A 4 19.24 4.83 22.62
N PRO A 5 18.45 5.20 21.60
CA PRO A 5 17.10 4.66 21.33
C PRO A 5 17.06 3.17 20.96
N TRP A 6 18.18 2.52 20.77
CA TRP A 6 18.30 1.06 20.55
C TRP A 6 18.50 0.21 21.80
N SER A 7 18.70 0.81 22.94
CA SER A 7 18.76 0.05 24.17
C SER A 7 17.35 -0.37 24.54
N CYS A 8 16.93 -1.57 24.14
CA CYS A 8 15.99 -2.31 24.96
C CYS A 8 16.58 -2.30 26.37
N PRO A 9 15.90 -1.74 27.37
CA PRO A 9 16.44 -1.68 28.72
C PRO A 9 16.80 -3.10 29.16
N LEU A 10 18.10 -3.36 29.30
CA LEU A 10 18.57 -4.54 30.00
C LEU A 10 17.99 -4.48 31.40
N PRO A 11 17.61 -5.60 32.04
CA PRO A 11 17.10 -5.62 33.39
C PRO A 11 18.15 -4.99 34.32
N VAL A 12 17.91 -3.74 34.72
CA VAL A 12 18.63 -3.10 35.81
C VAL A 12 18.13 -3.75 37.10
N GLU A 13 19.04 -4.33 37.84
CA GLU A 13 18.76 -4.89 39.14
C GLU A 13 18.02 -3.90 40.04
N GLU A 14 17.09 -4.45 40.85
CA GLU A 14 16.25 -3.76 41.81
C GLU A 14 17.07 -2.85 42.75
N GLY A 15 16.92 -1.56 42.54
CA GLY A 15 17.56 -0.50 43.32
C GLY A 15 17.02 0.90 43.06
N LEU A 16 16.00 1.03 42.20
CA LEU A 16 15.37 2.32 41.95
C LEU A 16 14.34 2.67 43.01
N THR A 17 14.60 3.74 43.76
CA THR A 17 13.67 4.34 44.70
C THR A 17 12.37 4.74 44.02
N GLU A 18 11.22 4.75 44.73
CA GLU A 18 9.91 5.13 44.22
C GLU A 18 9.89 6.51 43.52
N GLU A 19 10.75 7.42 43.90
CA GLU A 19 10.94 8.71 43.23
C GLU A 19 11.46 8.61 41.80
N GLY A 20 12.32 7.62 41.49
CA GLY A 20 12.79 7.32 40.14
C GLY A 20 11.67 6.80 39.23
N LEU A 21 10.77 6.00 39.77
CA LEU A 21 9.58 5.46 39.07
C LEU A 21 8.53 6.56 38.79
N LEU A 22 8.36 7.52 39.68
CA LEU A 22 7.46 8.67 39.48
C LEU A 22 7.95 9.64 38.41
N LYS A 23 9.27 9.86 38.28
CA LYS A 23 9.85 10.66 37.20
C LYS A 23 9.69 10.00 35.83
N ILE A 24 9.78 8.66 35.74
CA ILE A 24 9.52 7.90 34.50
C ILE A 24 8.02 7.96 34.13
N ARG A 25 7.10 7.93 35.10
CA ARG A 25 5.65 8.03 34.87
C ARG A 25 5.20 9.42 34.40
N ARG A 26 5.86 10.51 34.79
CA ARG A 26 5.56 11.88 34.32
C ARG A 26 6.15 12.23 32.96
N GLY A 27 7.02 11.42 32.39
CA GLY A 27 7.67 11.63 31.08
C GLY A 27 6.83 11.24 29.86
N THR A 28 5.59 10.73 30.03
CA THR A 28 4.70 10.39 28.91
C THR A 28 3.76 11.53 28.51
N VAL A 29 4.12 12.78 28.80
CA VAL A 29 3.49 13.95 28.15
C VAL A 29 3.87 13.90 26.66
N LEU A 30 2.87 14.05 25.81
CA LEU A 30 2.99 14.32 24.37
C LEU A 30 4.26 15.14 24.11
N ARG A 31 5.34 14.48 23.66
CA ARG A 31 6.52 15.21 23.21
C ARG A 31 6.00 16.14 22.12
N ARG A 32 6.10 17.46 22.36
CA ARG A 32 5.86 18.48 21.34
C ARG A 32 6.45 17.99 20.02
N PRO A 33 5.75 18.20 18.88
CA PRO A 33 6.30 17.86 17.59
C PRO A 33 7.70 18.47 17.52
N GLY A 34 8.72 17.62 17.71
CA GLY A 34 10.11 18.04 17.82
C GLY A 34 10.52 18.65 16.49
N ARG A 35 11.36 19.68 16.54
CA ARG A 35 12.00 20.29 15.37
C ARG A 35 12.43 19.18 14.40
N LEU A 36 12.19 19.39 13.11
CA LEU A 36 12.66 18.49 12.05
C LEU A 36 14.17 18.31 12.20
N THR A 37 14.58 17.15 12.69
CA THR A 37 16.01 16.81 12.72
C THR A 37 16.47 16.51 11.30
N PRO A 38 17.73 16.74 10.94
CA PRO A 38 18.23 16.43 9.59
C PRO A 38 17.92 15.00 9.15
N LEU A 39 18.05 14.02 10.06
CA LEU A 39 17.72 12.62 9.77
C LEU A 39 16.22 12.40 9.47
N ARG A 40 15.33 13.15 10.13
CA ARG A 40 13.89 13.06 9.87
C ARG A 40 13.55 13.65 8.51
N ALA A 41 14.18 14.79 8.16
CA ALA A 41 14.03 15.36 6.82
C ALA A 41 14.54 14.40 5.73
N VAL A 42 15.70 13.77 5.91
CA VAL A 42 16.24 12.78 4.97
C VAL A 42 15.29 11.59 4.81
N ALA A 43 14.71 11.07 5.90
CA ALA A 43 13.76 9.95 5.83
C ALA A 43 12.52 10.30 4.99
N HIS A 44 11.95 11.49 5.19
CA HIS A 44 10.80 11.95 4.38
C HIS A 44 11.18 12.19 2.93
N LEU A 45 12.25 12.95 2.67
CA LEU A 45 12.68 13.28 1.32
C LEU A 45 13.01 12.02 0.50
N ALA A 46 13.70 11.05 1.11
CA ALA A 46 14.01 9.80 0.43
C ALA A 46 12.74 9.01 0.05
N ALA A 47 11.74 8.95 0.94
CA ALA A 47 10.47 8.30 0.66
C ALA A 47 9.62 9.04 -0.38
N TRP A 48 9.72 10.37 -0.48
CA TRP A 48 8.94 11.22 -1.39
C TRP A 48 9.51 11.29 -2.80
N LEU A 49 10.84 11.33 -2.91
CA LEU A 49 11.54 11.66 -4.15
C LEU A 49 11.10 10.81 -5.35
N PRO A 50 10.97 9.47 -5.25
CA PRO A 50 10.51 8.66 -6.36
C PRO A 50 9.08 8.99 -6.80
N PHE A 51 8.16 9.28 -5.86
CA PHE A 51 6.77 9.65 -6.16
C PHE A 51 6.64 11.04 -6.79
N ILE A 52 7.58 11.94 -6.57
CA ILE A 52 7.56 13.27 -7.19
C ILE A 52 8.16 13.20 -8.60
N LEU A 53 9.35 12.61 -8.73
CA LEU A 53 10.11 12.66 -9.98
C LEU A 53 9.57 11.72 -11.06
N GLY A 54 9.04 10.55 -10.68
CA GLY A 54 8.42 9.61 -11.64
C GLY A 54 7.25 10.22 -12.39
N PRO A 55 6.19 10.66 -11.69
CA PRO A 55 5.05 11.34 -12.30
C PRO A 55 5.41 12.63 -13.04
N ALA A 56 6.35 13.44 -12.52
CA ALA A 56 6.81 14.63 -13.21
C ALA A 56 7.41 14.28 -14.59
N ARG A 57 8.21 13.23 -14.68
CA ARG A 57 8.73 12.72 -15.96
C ARG A 57 7.63 12.21 -16.88
N LEU A 58 6.62 11.49 -16.35
CA LEU A 58 5.47 11.08 -17.15
C LEU A 58 4.77 12.27 -17.81
N ILE A 59 4.52 13.32 -17.03
CA ILE A 59 3.87 14.54 -17.54
C ILE A 59 4.72 15.21 -18.62
N GLN A 60 6.03 15.32 -18.42
CA GLN A 60 6.96 15.86 -19.41
C GLN A 60 6.94 15.08 -20.73
N HIS A 61 6.68 13.77 -20.68
CA HIS A 61 6.55 12.92 -21.87
C HIS A 61 5.13 12.81 -22.40
N GLY A 62 4.22 13.68 -21.96
CA GLY A 62 2.87 13.80 -22.50
C GLY A 62 1.88 12.74 -22.03
N TRP A 63 2.08 12.16 -20.85
CA TRP A 63 1.17 11.17 -20.27
C TRP A 63 -0.28 11.68 -20.21
N ARG A 64 -1.21 10.76 -20.44
CA ARG A 64 -2.66 10.95 -20.30
C ARG A 64 -3.26 9.69 -19.69
N PRO A 65 -4.31 9.82 -18.85
CA PRO A 65 -4.97 8.66 -18.28
C PRO A 65 -5.67 7.83 -19.36
N VAL A 66 -5.40 6.53 -19.35
CA VAL A 66 -6.06 5.50 -20.16
C VAL A 66 -6.32 4.26 -19.29
N GLY A 67 -7.22 3.37 -19.73
CA GLY A 67 -7.50 2.16 -18.97
C GLY A 67 -8.02 2.48 -17.56
N ASP A 68 -7.44 1.84 -16.56
CA ASP A 68 -7.89 1.93 -15.17
C ASP A 68 -7.72 3.36 -14.61
N GLU A 69 -6.64 4.09 -14.98
CA GLU A 69 -6.46 5.47 -14.55
C GLU A 69 -7.54 6.40 -15.12
N ALA A 70 -7.98 6.16 -16.36
CA ALA A 70 -9.09 6.91 -16.95
C ALA A 70 -10.43 6.54 -16.28
N ALA A 71 -10.63 5.27 -15.90
CA ALA A 71 -11.79 4.85 -15.13
C ALA A 71 -11.82 5.52 -13.75
N ILE A 72 -10.68 5.54 -13.06
CA ILE A 72 -10.53 6.21 -11.77
C ILE A 72 -10.84 7.72 -11.92
N ALA A 73 -10.30 8.38 -12.95
CA ALA A 73 -10.57 9.78 -13.21
C ALA A 73 -12.07 10.06 -13.48
N LEU A 74 -12.73 9.23 -14.30
CA LEU A 74 -14.18 9.32 -14.59
C LEU A 74 -15.03 9.14 -13.31
N ARG A 75 -14.67 8.19 -12.47
CA ARG A 75 -15.38 7.92 -11.22
C ARG A 75 -15.13 9.03 -10.20
N SER A 76 -13.90 9.50 -10.04
CA SER A 76 -13.56 10.65 -9.20
C SER A 76 -14.27 11.94 -9.65
N TRP A 77 -14.38 12.16 -10.96
CA TRP A 77 -15.17 13.27 -11.49
C TRP A 77 -16.64 13.18 -11.10
N SER A 78 -17.19 11.96 -11.10
CA SER A 78 -18.60 11.73 -10.78
C SER A 78 -18.93 11.92 -9.30
N GLU A 79 -17.94 11.89 -8.39
CA GLU A 79 -18.15 12.05 -6.94
C GLU A 79 -18.74 13.41 -6.54
N LEU A 80 -18.42 14.47 -7.28
CA LEU A 80 -19.02 15.79 -7.04
C LEU A 80 -20.36 15.98 -7.77
N THR A 81 -21.00 14.89 -8.19
CA THR A 81 -22.32 14.89 -8.83
C THR A 81 -23.30 14.00 -8.05
N ALA A 82 -24.60 14.07 -8.40
CA ALA A 82 -25.61 13.19 -7.82
C ALA A 82 -25.43 11.69 -8.19
N HIS A 83 -24.40 11.33 -8.93
CA HIS A 83 -24.11 9.99 -9.43
C HIS A 83 -22.76 9.45 -8.98
N GLY A 84 -22.24 9.93 -7.85
CA GLY A 84 -21.01 9.44 -7.25
C GLY A 84 -21.08 7.93 -7.00
N PRO A 85 -20.02 7.17 -7.35
CA PRO A 85 -19.99 5.74 -7.09
C PRO A 85 -19.87 5.46 -5.59
N MET A 86 -20.60 4.44 -5.09
CA MET A 86 -20.50 3.99 -3.71
C MET A 86 -19.61 2.77 -3.52
N VAL A 87 -19.05 2.25 -4.61
CA VAL A 87 -18.16 1.07 -4.67
C VAL A 87 -16.88 1.40 -5.42
N GLY A 88 -15.86 0.61 -5.19
CA GLY A 88 -14.55 0.75 -5.85
C GLY A 88 -14.52 0.26 -7.29
N GLN A 89 -13.33 -0.08 -7.79
CA GLN A 89 -13.09 -0.60 -9.14
C GLN A 89 -13.74 -1.98 -9.30
N ALA A 90 -14.11 -2.33 -10.54
CA ALA A 90 -14.59 -3.67 -10.84
C ALA A 90 -13.49 -4.72 -10.63
N THR A 91 -13.81 -5.77 -9.85
CA THR A 91 -12.85 -6.82 -9.55
C THR A 91 -12.80 -7.88 -10.65
N ARG A 92 -11.76 -8.70 -10.63
CA ARG A 92 -11.67 -9.90 -11.46
C ARG A 92 -12.10 -11.17 -10.73
N LEU A 93 -12.60 -11.06 -9.50
CA LEU A 93 -13.12 -12.19 -8.72
C LEU A 93 -14.35 -12.81 -9.37
N ALA A 94 -15.36 -12.00 -9.64
CA ALA A 94 -16.58 -12.42 -10.30
C ALA A 94 -17.18 -11.24 -11.06
N HIS A 95 -18.09 -11.54 -11.99
CA HIS A 95 -18.79 -10.52 -12.75
C HIS A 95 -19.74 -9.72 -11.85
N GLY A 96 -19.65 -8.40 -11.90
CA GLY A 96 -20.51 -7.48 -11.12
C GLY A 96 -20.07 -7.27 -9.68
N VAL A 97 -18.88 -7.77 -9.30
CA VAL A 97 -18.26 -7.56 -7.99
C VAL A 97 -17.21 -6.46 -8.10
N PHE A 98 -17.23 -5.55 -7.13
CA PHE A 98 -16.37 -4.36 -7.08
C PHE A 98 -15.50 -4.37 -5.82
N ASP A 99 -14.39 -3.61 -5.83
CA ASP A 99 -13.66 -3.27 -4.60
C ASP A 99 -14.61 -2.59 -3.59
N PRO A 100 -14.38 -2.71 -2.27
CA PRO A 100 -15.41 -2.43 -1.28
C PRO A 100 -16.01 -1.03 -1.31
N GLY A 101 -15.22 0.00 -1.64
CA GLY A 101 -15.73 1.37 -1.53
C GLY A 101 -14.98 2.43 -2.32
N PRO A 102 -15.45 3.68 -2.29
CA PRO A 102 -15.03 4.75 -3.18
C PRO A 102 -13.95 5.68 -2.61
N LEU A 103 -13.28 5.36 -1.49
CA LEU A 103 -12.38 6.31 -0.81
C LEU A 103 -11.28 6.88 -1.71
N GLU A 104 -10.76 6.09 -2.65
CA GLU A 104 -9.80 6.58 -3.63
C GLU A 104 -10.40 7.70 -4.48
N TYR A 105 -11.65 7.54 -4.94
CA TYR A 105 -12.32 8.53 -5.77
C TYR A 105 -12.65 9.81 -5.00
N TRP A 106 -13.03 9.68 -3.72
CA TRP A 106 -13.27 10.83 -2.85
C TRP A 106 -12.01 11.68 -2.67
N LEU A 107 -10.87 11.03 -2.46
CA LEU A 107 -9.58 11.70 -2.31
C LEU A 107 -9.12 12.37 -3.62
N LEU A 108 -9.45 11.79 -4.76
CA LEU A 108 -9.05 12.27 -6.07
C LEU A 108 -10.06 13.22 -6.72
N ALA A 109 -11.28 13.36 -6.17
CA ALA A 109 -12.34 14.19 -6.77
C ALA A 109 -11.91 15.64 -7.00
N ILE A 110 -11.38 16.30 -5.97
CA ILE A 110 -10.93 17.70 -6.07
C ILE A 110 -9.76 17.85 -7.04
N PRO A 111 -8.65 17.10 -6.93
CA PRO A 111 -7.55 17.17 -7.89
C PRO A 111 -7.98 17.01 -9.35
N VAL A 112 -8.88 16.07 -9.63
CA VAL A 112 -9.38 15.78 -10.98
C VAL A 112 -10.19 16.96 -11.55
N HIS A 113 -10.94 17.68 -10.72
CA HIS A 113 -11.66 18.89 -11.16
C HIS A 113 -10.76 20.11 -11.32
N LEU A 114 -9.67 20.19 -10.55
CA LEU A 114 -8.70 21.30 -10.65
C LEU A 114 -7.79 21.17 -11.88
N ASP A 115 -7.37 19.95 -12.20
CA ASP A 115 -6.56 19.63 -13.38
C ASP A 115 -7.14 18.41 -14.09
N THR A 116 -7.94 18.66 -15.12
CA THR A 116 -8.59 17.61 -15.91
C THR A 116 -7.63 16.75 -16.71
N VAL A 117 -6.38 17.14 -16.82
CA VAL A 117 -5.37 16.46 -17.61
C VAL A 117 -4.50 15.54 -16.77
N HIS A 118 -4.01 16.03 -15.62
CA HIS A 118 -3.06 15.32 -14.79
C HIS A 118 -3.53 15.20 -13.32
N GLY A 119 -4.72 15.73 -12.98
CA GLY A 119 -5.23 15.79 -11.60
C GLY A 119 -5.32 14.44 -10.93
N VAL A 120 -5.70 13.38 -11.66
CA VAL A 120 -5.71 12.02 -11.11
C VAL A 120 -4.32 11.56 -10.68
N LEU A 121 -3.28 11.90 -11.46
CA LEU A 121 -1.89 11.55 -11.17
C LEU A 121 -1.35 12.37 -9.98
N TRP A 122 -1.49 13.71 -10.03
CA TRP A 122 -1.01 14.59 -8.96
C TRP A 122 -1.76 14.41 -7.65
N GLY A 123 -3.06 14.18 -7.72
CA GLY A 123 -3.86 13.84 -6.54
C GLY A 123 -3.35 12.58 -5.86
N ALA A 124 -3.09 11.54 -6.64
CA ALA A 124 -2.53 10.29 -6.12
C ALA A 124 -1.11 10.49 -5.55
N VAL A 125 -0.26 11.30 -6.20
CA VAL A 125 1.06 11.66 -5.66
C VAL A 125 0.92 12.27 -4.26
N ILE A 126 0.09 13.31 -4.11
CA ILE A 126 -0.12 13.99 -2.82
C ILE A 126 -0.60 12.98 -1.76
N CYS A 127 -1.56 12.13 -2.08
CA CYS A 127 -2.05 11.09 -1.18
C CYS A 127 -0.95 10.11 -0.77
N CYS A 128 -0.12 9.66 -1.72
CA CYS A 128 1.00 8.77 -1.44
C CYS A 128 2.10 9.44 -0.59
N LEU A 129 2.39 10.73 -0.81
CA LEU A 129 3.32 11.48 0.04
C LEU A 129 2.81 11.57 1.49
N VAL A 130 1.50 11.80 1.68
CA VAL A 130 0.87 11.77 3.00
C VAL A 130 1.00 10.36 3.62
N ALA A 131 0.66 9.30 2.88
CA ALA A 131 0.78 7.93 3.36
C ALA A 131 2.23 7.57 3.76
N CYS A 132 3.22 7.92 2.93
CA CYS A 132 4.65 7.73 3.24
C CYS A 132 5.05 8.51 4.50
N SER A 133 4.57 9.75 4.66
CA SER A 133 4.84 10.56 5.84
C SER A 133 4.26 9.92 7.09
N LEU A 134 3.02 9.43 7.04
CA LEU A 134 2.40 8.73 8.15
C LEU A 134 3.18 7.47 8.53
N ALA A 135 3.67 6.71 7.56
CA ALA A 135 4.50 5.52 7.80
C ALA A 135 5.80 5.87 8.53
N VAL A 136 6.52 6.89 8.03
CA VAL A 136 7.78 7.36 8.64
C VAL A 136 7.54 7.85 10.07
N GLU A 137 6.50 8.67 10.30
CA GLU A 137 6.18 9.24 11.61
C GLU A 137 5.71 8.19 12.63
N ALA A 138 4.91 7.22 12.19
CA ALA A 138 4.48 6.12 13.04
C ALA A 138 5.69 5.30 13.50
N ALA A 139 6.58 4.93 12.59
CA ALA A 139 7.80 4.20 12.90
C ALA A 139 8.78 5.06 13.73
N TRP A 140 8.87 6.36 13.47
CA TRP A 140 9.64 7.31 14.28
C TRP A 140 9.15 7.36 15.73
N SER A 141 7.84 7.30 15.94
CA SER A 141 7.27 7.30 17.30
C SER A 141 7.68 6.08 18.12
N VAL A 142 7.99 4.93 17.47
CA VAL A 142 8.37 3.68 18.12
C VAL A 142 9.87 3.61 18.45
N LEU A 143 10.73 3.91 17.46
CA LEU A 143 12.18 3.74 17.59
C LEU A 143 13.00 5.01 17.24
N GLY A 144 12.35 6.18 17.17
CA GLY A 144 13.04 7.42 16.80
C GLY A 144 13.63 7.33 15.39
N ALA A 145 14.84 7.88 15.20
CA ALA A 145 15.50 7.91 13.89
C ALA A 145 15.63 6.52 13.24
N ALA A 146 15.91 5.47 14.02
CA ALA A 146 16.02 4.12 13.50
C ALA A 146 14.70 3.62 12.88
N GLY A 147 13.58 3.83 13.57
CA GLY A 147 12.26 3.45 13.07
C GLY A 147 11.92 4.20 11.79
N GLY A 148 12.08 5.53 11.79
CA GLY A 148 11.79 6.35 10.61
C GLY A 148 12.66 6.01 9.40
N LEU A 149 13.96 5.80 9.60
CA LEU A 149 14.87 5.37 8.54
C LEU A 149 14.52 3.95 8.03
N CYS A 150 14.17 3.02 8.91
CA CYS A 150 13.70 1.69 8.48
C CYS A 150 12.43 1.78 7.62
N ALA A 151 11.45 2.59 8.02
CA ALA A 151 10.23 2.77 7.23
C ALA A 151 10.52 3.40 5.86
N SER A 152 11.36 4.44 5.82
CA SER A 152 11.82 5.04 4.58
C SER A 152 12.57 4.05 3.70
N GLY A 153 13.46 3.24 4.28
CA GLY A 153 14.19 2.18 3.58
C GLY A 153 13.26 1.12 2.99
N LEU A 154 12.20 0.73 3.69
CA LEU A 154 11.19 -0.18 3.18
C LEU A 154 10.47 0.42 1.95
N ILE A 155 10.05 1.69 2.06
CA ILE A 155 9.38 2.41 0.97
C ILE A 155 10.31 2.50 -0.26
N VAL A 156 11.54 2.94 -0.07
CA VAL A 156 12.55 3.06 -1.13
C VAL A 156 12.86 1.69 -1.76
N GLY A 157 13.05 0.66 -0.93
CA GLY A 157 13.29 -0.71 -1.38
C GLY A 157 12.15 -1.25 -2.24
N LEU A 158 10.89 -0.98 -1.88
CA LEU A 158 9.72 -1.32 -2.69
C LEU A 158 9.77 -0.66 -4.07
N MET A 159 10.17 0.61 -4.14
CA MET A 159 10.24 1.35 -5.40
C MET A 159 11.44 0.99 -6.26
N VAL A 160 12.54 0.54 -5.65
CA VAL A 160 13.67 -0.07 -6.38
C VAL A 160 13.22 -1.37 -7.03
N TRP A 161 12.46 -2.18 -6.31
CA TRP A 161 11.94 -3.45 -6.82
C TRP A 161 10.84 -3.25 -7.86
N MET A 162 9.91 -2.33 -7.63
CA MET A 162 8.72 -2.10 -8.44
C MET A 162 8.52 -0.59 -8.71
N PRO A 163 9.27 -0.03 -9.69
CA PRO A 163 9.23 1.40 -9.98
C PRO A 163 7.84 1.92 -10.38
N ASP A 164 7.00 1.04 -10.97
CA ASP A 164 5.64 1.38 -11.40
C ASP A 164 4.79 1.98 -10.26
N ILE A 165 5.00 1.55 -9.00
CA ILE A 165 4.28 2.06 -7.83
C ILE A 165 4.44 3.57 -7.67
N ALA A 166 5.66 4.07 -7.90
CA ALA A 166 5.94 5.50 -7.77
C ALA A 166 5.61 6.29 -9.04
N ILE A 167 5.63 5.64 -10.21
CA ILE A 167 5.44 6.31 -11.51
C ILE A 167 3.96 6.50 -11.81
N THR A 168 3.14 5.46 -11.58
CA THR A 168 1.68 5.49 -11.79
C THR A 168 0.93 5.25 -10.48
N PRO A 169 1.11 6.11 -9.46
CA PRO A 169 0.50 5.94 -8.15
C PRO A 169 -1.03 6.06 -8.17
N SER A 170 -1.60 6.56 -9.26
CA SER A 170 -3.04 6.64 -9.50
C SER A 170 -3.70 5.30 -9.84
N TRP A 171 -2.93 4.25 -10.10
CA TRP A 171 -3.51 2.93 -10.29
C TRP A 171 -3.83 2.30 -8.93
N ASN A 172 -5.06 1.86 -8.75
CA ASN A 172 -5.61 1.44 -7.45
C ASN A 172 -4.75 0.44 -6.65
N PRO A 173 -4.07 -0.60 -7.22
CA PRO A 173 -3.17 -1.44 -6.43
C PRO A 173 -1.96 -0.68 -5.86
N TRP A 174 -1.43 0.29 -6.61
CA TRP A 174 -0.28 1.10 -6.20
C TRP A 174 -0.67 2.14 -5.16
N PHE A 175 -1.82 2.79 -5.36
CA PHE A 175 -2.43 3.69 -4.40
C PHE A 175 -2.68 2.98 -3.06
N GLY A 176 -3.35 1.83 -3.10
CA GLY A 176 -3.62 1.01 -1.93
C GLY A 176 -2.35 0.56 -1.20
N MET A 177 -1.27 0.23 -1.94
CA MET A 177 0.00 -0.20 -1.35
C MET A 177 0.66 0.88 -0.49
N ALA A 178 0.64 2.14 -0.91
CA ALA A 178 1.17 3.25 -0.12
C ALA A 178 0.45 3.38 1.23
N PHE A 179 -0.89 3.30 1.23
CA PHE A 179 -1.71 3.33 2.44
C PHE A 179 -1.56 2.07 3.28
N PHE A 180 -1.36 0.90 2.67
CA PHE A 180 -1.09 -0.34 3.38
C PHE A 180 0.22 -0.28 4.17
N ILE A 181 1.29 0.30 3.60
CA ILE A 181 2.55 0.53 4.34
C ILE A 181 2.32 1.48 5.53
N ALA A 182 1.52 2.54 5.35
CA ALA A 182 1.15 3.43 6.45
C ALA A 182 0.37 2.69 7.55
N ALA A 183 -0.57 1.82 7.17
CA ALA A 183 -1.33 0.98 8.10
C ALA A 183 -0.42 0.01 8.88
N LEU A 184 0.56 -0.62 8.22
CA LEU A 184 1.57 -1.48 8.86
C LEU A 184 2.36 -0.73 9.94
N ALA A 185 2.86 0.45 9.61
CA ALA A 185 3.63 1.26 10.55
C ALA A 185 2.77 1.78 11.71
N ALA A 186 1.53 2.19 11.43
CA ALA A 186 0.57 2.61 12.45
C ALA A 186 0.17 1.44 13.37
N ALA A 187 -0.06 0.24 12.83
CA ALA A 187 -0.33 -0.96 13.61
C ALA A 187 0.84 -1.30 14.53
N TRP A 188 2.07 -1.25 14.01
CA TRP A 188 3.27 -1.42 14.83
C TRP A 188 3.35 -0.40 15.96
N ALA A 189 3.05 0.88 15.69
CA ALA A 189 3.02 1.92 16.70
C ALA A 189 1.95 1.66 17.77
N VAL A 190 0.72 1.31 17.38
CA VAL A 190 -0.38 0.98 18.31
C VAL A 190 -0.02 -0.19 19.20
N VAL A 191 0.45 -1.31 18.64
CA VAL A 191 0.84 -2.52 19.39
C VAL A 191 2.04 -2.24 20.29
N SER A 192 2.94 -1.34 19.88
CA SER A 192 4.05 -0.86 20.72
C SER A 192 3.60 0.07 21.86
N GLY A 193 2.36 0.54 21.87
CA GLY A 193 1.75 1.36 22.92
C GLY A 193 1.50 2.81 22.59
N HIS A 194 1.74 3.23 21.34
CA HIS A 194 1.48 4.58 20.84
C HIS A 194 0.04 4.70 20.32
N ARG A 195 -0.94 4.70 21.22
CA ARG A 195 -2.38 4.58 20.92
C ARG A 195 -2.95 5.67 20.03
N GLY A 196 -2.36 6.85 20.02
CA GLY A 196 -2.77 7.95 19.14
C GLY A 196 -2.72 7.60 17.65
N TRP A 197 -2.03 6.52 17.27
CA TRP A 197 -1.99 6.01 15.89
C TRP A 197 -3.20 5.14 15.52
N TRP A 198 -4.12 4.86 16.45
CA TRP A 198 -5.30 4.04 16.18
C TRP A 198 -6.19 4.60 15.06
N PRO A 199 -6.62 5.90 15.08
CA PRO A 199 -7.41 6.48 14.00
C PRO A 199 -6.67 6.44 12.65
N VAL A 200 -5.36 6.71 12.66
CA VAL A 200 -4.54 6.66 11.45
C VAL A 200 -4.50 5.26 10.87
N LEU A 201 -4.32 4.22 11.70
CA LEU A 201 -4.40 2.84 11.27
C LEU A 201 -5.74 2.54 10.59
N VAL A 202 -6.85 2.89 11.23
CA VAL A 202 -8.19 2.59 10.69
C VAL A 202 -8.42 3.29 9.35
N ILE A 203 -8.06 4.58 9.24
CA ILE A 203 -8.22 5.34 8.00
C ILE A 203 -7.34 4.75 6.89
N THR A 204 -6.05 4.51 7.15
CA THR A 204 -5.13 4.03 6.13
C THR A 204 -5.41 2.59 5.71
N ALA A 205 -5.83 1.73 6.65
CA ALA A 205 -6.32 0.39 6.36
C ALA A 205 -7.58 0.43 5.48
N SER A 206 -8.57 1.28 5.83
CA SER A 206 -9.80 1.41 5.05
C SER A 206 -9.55 1.93 3.63
N ILE A 207 -8.60 2.86 3.44
CA ILE A 207 -8.23 3.34 2.11
C ILE A 207 -7.57 2.22 1.30
N ALA A 208 -6.63 1.47 1.90
CA ALA A 208 -5.98 0.35 1.23
C ALA A 208 -6.99 -0.75 0.83
N ASP A 209 -7.92 -1.10 1.72
CA ASP A 209 -8.99 -2.08 1.48
C ASP A 209 -9.90 -1.69 0.33
N GLN A 210 -10.33 -0.43 0.31
CA GLN A 210 -11.27 0.07 -0.68
C GLN A 210 -10.61 0.34 -2.02
N ALA A 211 -9.29 0.60 -2.03
CA ALA A 211 -8.54 0.73 -3.26
C ALA A 211 -8.37 -0.62 -3.98
N HIS A 212 -8.06 -1.70 -3.25
CA HIS A 212 -7.88 -3.00 -3.89
C HIS A 212 -8.06 -4.18 -2.91
N LEU A 213 -8.85 -5.18 -3.32
CA LEU A 213 -9.19 -6.39 -2.53
C LEU A 213 -8.01 -7.17 -1.96
N MET A 214 -6.84 -7.08 -2.59
CA MET A 214 -5.63 -7.76 -2.11
C MET A 214 -5.27 -7.35 -0.67
N PHE A 215 -5.59 -6.14 -0.26
CA PHE A 215 -5.26 -5.60 1.06
C PHE A 215 -6.33 -5.89 2.11
N THR A 216 -7.54 -6.31 1.72
CA THR A 216 -8.69 -6.44 2.63
C THR A 216 -8.40 -7.36 3.82
N VAL A 217 -7.97 -8.60 3.56
CA VAL A 217 -7.72 -9.54 4.65
C VAL A 217 -6.58 -9.09 5.57
N PRO A 218 -5.38 -8.72 5.04
CA PRO A 218 -4.29 -8.29 5.92
C PRO A 218 -4.58 -6.97 6.66
N SER A 219 -5.25 -6.00 6.06
CA SER A 219 -5.61 -4.75 6.74
C SER A 219 -6.68 -4.95 7.81
N ALA A 220 -7.73 -5.73 7.53
CA ALA A 220 -8.74 -6.10 8.52
C ALA A 220 -8.10 -6.83 9.71
N ALA A 221 -7.18 -7.75 9.45
CA ALA A 221 -6.46 -8.47 10.50
C ALA A 221 -5.60 -7.53 11.36
N LEU A 222 -4.95 -6.53 10.77
CA LEU A 222 -4.22 -5.49 11.51
C LEU A 222 -5.15 -4.63 12.38
N ALA A 223 -6.30 -4.23 11.85
CA ALA A 223 -7.29 -3.45 12.61
C ALA A 223 -7.84 -4.25 13.79
N ILE A 224 -8.14 -5.55 13.58
CA ILE A 224 -8.59 -6.46 14.64
C ILE A 224 -7.50 -6.64 15.70
N LEU A 225 -6.23 -6.87 15.30
CA LEU A 225 -5.11 -6.97 16.25
C LEU A 225 -5.02 -5.71 17.12
N ALA A 226 -5.08 -4.54 16.49
CA ALA A 226 -4.99 -3.28 17.21
C ALA A 226 -6.21 -3.05 18.13
N LEU A 227 -7.42 -3.45 17.69
CA LEU A 227 -8.62 -3.42 18.53
C LEU A 227 -8.47 -4.30 19.77
N ILE A 228 -8.00 -5.52 19.60
CA ILE A 228 -7.73 -6.44 20.73
C ILE A 228 -6.75 -5.79 21.72
N VAL A 229 -5.64 -5.23 21.22
CA VAL A 229 -4.66 -4.53 22.06
C VAL A 229 -5.29 -3.34 22.78
N GLY A 230 -6.10 -2.53 22.08
CA GLY A 230 -6.82 -1.39 22.64
C GLY A 230 -7.80 -1.80 23.76
N LEU A 231 -8.59 -2.86 23.53
CA LEU A 231 -9.53 -3.41 24.52
C LEU A 231 -8.81 -3.96 25.75
N VAL A 232 -7.74 -4.74 25.56
CA VAL A 232 -6.91 -5.27 26.66
C VAL A 232 -6.31 -4.14 27.48
N ASP A 233 -5.85 -3.08 26.84
CA ASP A 233 -5.31 -1.92 27.53
C ASP A 233 -6.39 -1.15 28.31
N THR A 234 -7.61 -1.07 27.77
CA THR A 234 -8.77 -0.46 28.44
C THR A 234 -9.19 -1.25 29.67
N ILE A 235 -9.29 -2.58 29.54
CA ILE A 235 -9.60 -3.49 30.67
C ILE A 235 -8.54 -3.38 31.79
N ARG A 236 -7.28 -3.14 31.43
CA ARG A 236 -6.18 -2.95 32.40
C ARG A 236 -6.14 -1.52 32.98
N GLY A 237 -7.16 -0.71 32.76
CA GLY A 237 -7.27 0.67 33.27
C GLY A 237 -6.23 1.64 32.69
N ARG A 238 -5.61 1.32 31.56
CA ARG A 238 -4.65 2.21 30.91
C ARG A 238 -5.39 3.35 30.17
N PRO A 239 -4.96 4.62 30.30
CA PRO A 239 -5.61 5.73 29.62
C PRO A 239 -5.49 5.58 28.11
N GLY A 240 -6.52 5.95 27.35
CA GLY A 240 -6.47 6.01 25.88
C GLY A 240 -7.65 5.36 25.14
N TYR A 241 -8.74 5.01 25.83
CA TYR A 241 -9.95 4.49 25.18
C TYR A 241 -10.52 5.46 24.13
N TRP A 242 -10.33 6.75 24.30
CA TRP A 242 -10.74 7.78 23.33
C TRP A 242 -10.13 7.56 21.94
N TRP A 243 -8.91 7.04 21.87
CA TRP A 243 -8.28 6.70 20.59
C TRP A 243 -8.99 5.55 19.89
N VAL A 244 -9.51 4.59 20.65
CA VAL A 244 -10.34 3.51 20.10
C VAL A 244 -11.66 4.09 19.59
N VAL A 245 -12.33 4.94 20.37
CA VAL A 245 -13.58 5.60 19.97
C VAL A 245 -13.38 6.44 18.72
N THR A 246 -12.35 7.28 18.66
CA THR A 246 -12.06 8.10 17.46
C THR A 246 -11.73 7.24 16.25
N GLY A 247 -11.03 6.12 16.43
CA GLY A 247 -10.79 5.16 15.36
C GLY A 247 -12.05 4.48 14.86
N LEU A 248 -12.97 4.10 15.75
CA LEU A 248 -14.27 3.54 15.37
C LEU A 248 -15.12 4.54 14.60
N ILE A 249 -15.16 5.81 15.04
CA ILE A 249 -15.84 6.90 14.31
C ILE A 249 -15.22 7.09 12.92
N ALA A 250 -13.89 7.13 12.83
CA ALA A 250 -13.18 7.21 11.55
C ALA A 250 -13.51 6.02 10.63
N GLY A 251 -13.53 4.81 11.19
CA GLY A 251 -13.94 3.61 10.47
C GLY A 251 -15.38 3.70 9.95
N ALA A 252 -16.33 4.10 10.79
CA ALA A 252 -17.71 4.29 10.39
C ALA A 252 -17.84 5.33 9.26
N ALA A 253 -17.08 6.42 9.32
CA ALA A 253 -17.05 7.42 8.24
C ALA A 253 -16.47 6.83 6.94
N CYS A 254 -15.34 6.12 7.01
CA CYS A 254 -14.70 5.50 5.85
C CYS A 254 -15.60 4.43 5.18
N TRP A 255 -16.38 3.69 5.95
CA TRP A 255 -17.23 2.60 5.47
C TRP A 255 -18.69 3.01 5.24
N SER A 256 -19.03 4.28 5.40
CA SER A 256 -20.41 4.78 5.24
C SER A 256 -20.99 4.48 3.85
N ALA A 257 -20.27 4.78 2.76
CA ALA A 257 -20.74 4.51 1.41
C ALA A 257 -20.89 3.02 1.10
N PRO A 258 -19.92 2.13 1.40
CA PRO A 258 -20.10 0.69 1.26
C PRO A 258 -21.29 0.12 2.03
N VAL A 259 -21.52 0.62 3.25
CA VAL A 259 -22.64 0.18 4.08
C VAL A 259 -23.98 0.69 3.50
N ILE A 260 -24.07 1.95 3.08
CA ILE A 260 -25.27 2.48 2.43
C ILE A 260 -25.56 1.70 1.15
N GLU A 261 -24.54 1.44 0.33
CA GLU A 261 -24.68 0.65 -0.91
C GLU A 261 -25.21 -0.74 -0.63
N GLN A 262 -24.70 -1.43 0.38
CA GLN A 262 -25.13 -2.77 0.78
C GLN A 262 -26.64 -2.85 1.06
N PHE A 263 -27.22 -1.79 1.64
CA PHE A 263 -28.66 -1.76 1.98
C PHE A 263 -29.55 -1.10 0.93
N THR A 264 -28.98 -0.34 0.00
CA THR A 264 -29.76 0.37 -1.04
C THR A 264 -29.74 -0.34 -2.39
N SER A 265 -28.72 -1.15 -2.66
CA SER A 265 -28.61 -1.95 -3.87
C SER A 265 -29.31 -3.31 -3.71
N ARG A 266 -29.86 -3.84 -4.82
CA ARG A 266 -30.58 -5.12 -4.80
C ARG A 266 -29.72 -6.29 -4.30
N ASP A 267 -28.47 -6.36 -4.75
CA ASP A 267 -27.58 -7.49 -4.49
C ASP A 267 -26.39 -7.11 -3.57
N GLY A 268 -26.31 -5.88 -3.07
CA GLY A 268 -25.29 -5.36 -2.16
C GLY A 268 -23.85 -5.87 -2.36
N ASN A 269 -22.92 -4.98 -2.67
CA ASN A 269 -21.56 -5.37 -3.08
C ASN A 269 -20.76 -6.13 -2.00
N LEU A 270 -20.94 -5.77 -0.72
CA LEU A 270 -20.26 -6.48 0.37
C LEU A 270 -20.73 -7.94 0.49
N GLY A 271 -22.03 -8.17 0.31
CA GLY A 271 -22.60 -9.52 0.27
C GLY A 271 -22.06 -10.33 -0.92
N LEU A 272 -21.97 -9.73 -2.10
CA LEU A 272 -21.38 -10.34 -3.29
C LEU A 272 -19.89 -10.67 -3.09
N LEU A 273 -19.12 -9.78 -2.46
CA LEU A 273 -17.71 -10.01 -2.13
C LEU A 273 -17.54 -11.21 -1.20
N LEU A 274 -18.31 -11.27 -0.12
CA LEU A 274 -18.26 -12.39 0.82
C LEU A 274 -18.65 -13.72 0.17
N HIS A 275 -19.68 -13.73 -0.66
CA HIS A 275 -20.11 -14.92 -1.39
C HIS A 275 -19.07 -15.39 -2.41
N SER A 276 -18.48 -14.45 -3.16
CA SER A 276 -17.47 -14.75 -4.18
C SER A 276 -16.14 -15.21 -3.56
N SER A 277 -15.72 -14.65 -2.42
CA SER A 277 -14.51 -15.07 -1.72
C SER A 277 -14.66 -16.44 -1.06
N GLY A 278 -15.88 -16.87 -0.74
CA GLY A 278 -16.19 -18.22 -0.27
C GLY A 278 -16.14 -19.33 -1.33
N GLY A 279 -15.80 -19.01 -2.59
CA GLY A 279 -15.69 -19.99 -3.69
C GLY A 279 -16.98 -20.30 -4.42
N ALA A 280 -18.11 -19.79 -3.95
CA ALA A 280 -19.43 -20.08 -4.51
C ALA A 280 -19.72 -19.25 -5.79
N GLY A 281 -18.98 -19.37 -6.82
CA GLY A 281 -19.19 -18.65 -8.10
C GLY A 281 -17.94 -18.35 -8.90
N THR A 282 -16.76 -18.60 -8.33
CA THR A 282 -15.47 -18.23 -8.93
C THR A 282 -14.70 -19.41 -9.51
N GLY A 283 -15.23 -20.64 -9.39
CA GLY A 283 -14.51 -21.84 -9.78
C GLY A 283 -13.38 -22.21 -8.81
N ARG A 284 -12.43 -23.04 -9.26
CA ARG A 284 -11.33 -23.55 -8.43
C ARG A 284 -10.37 -22.44 -7.99
N GLN A 285 -10.12 -22.35 -6.68
CA GLN A 285 -9.12 -21.46 -6.07
C GLN A 285 -7.75 -22.13 -5.99
N THR A 286 -6.69 -21.30 -5.84
CA THR A 286 -5.30 -21.76 -5.74
C THR A 286 -5.01 -22.62 -4.51
N GLY A 287 -5.70 -22.34 -3.39
CA GLY A 287 -5.65 -23.11 -2.16
C GLY A 287 -4.39 -22.89 -1.31
N GLY A 288 -4.38 -23.52 -0.12
CA GLY A 288 -3.36 -23.31 0.91
C GLY A 288 -1.94 -23.72 0.49
N ALA A 289 -1.80 -24.76 -0.35
CA ALA A 289 -0.49 -25.19 -0.83
C ALA A 289 0.19 -24.12 -1.69
N PHE A 290 -0.57 -23.44 -2.55
CA PHE A 290 -0.03 -22.34 -3.35
C PHE A 290 0.33 -21.13 -2.49
N SER A 291 -0.52 -20.78 -1.51
CA SER A 291 -0.25 -19.64 -0.63
C SER A 291 1.00 -19.84 0.24
N LEU A 292 1.26 -21.05 0.74
CA LEU A 292 2.52 -21.37 1.43
C LEU A 292 3.74 -21.23 0.50
N LYS A 293 3.63 -21.63 -0.76
CA LYS A 293 4.68 -21.44 -1.76
C LYS A 293 4.90 -19.96 -2.07
N ALA A 294 3.83 -19.15 -2.13
CA ALA A 294 3.92 -17.71 -2.32
C ALA A 294 4.65 -17.04 -1.14
N LEU A 295 4.30 -17.41 0.10
CA LEU A 295 5.04 -16.96 1.27
C LEU A 295 6.51 -17.40 1.23
N SER A 296 6.79 -18.65 0.86
CA SER A 296 8.16 -19.14 0.71
C SER A 296 8.94 -18.35 -0.34
N ALA A 297 8.28 -17.88 -1.39
CA ALA A 297 8.87 -16.98 -2.38
C ALA A 297 9.19 -15.59 -1.80
N ALA A 298 8.42 -15.12 -0.81
CA ALA A 298 8.67 -13.85 -0.11
C ALA A 298 9.87 -13.94 0.84
N VAL A 299 9.98 -15.02 1.61
CA VAL A 299 10.94 -15.18 2.71
C VAL A 299 12.15 -16.05 2.38
N GLY A 300 12.24 -16.60 1.18
CA GLY A 300 13.34 -17.48 0.77
C GLY A 300 14.70 -16.78 0.69
N PRO A 301 15.80 -17.56 0.58
CA PRO A 301 17.17 -17.02 0.49
C PRO A 301 17.37 -16.07 -0.69
N VAL A 302 16.64 -16.31 -1.79
CA VAL A 302 16.53 -15.39 -2.92
C VAL A 302 15.04 -15.05 -3.04
N PRO A 303 14.59 -13.99 -2.31
CA PRO A 303 13.19 -13.60 -2.34
C PRO A 303 12.74 -13.20 -3.74
N ILE A 304 11.45 -13.36 -4.02
CA ILE A 304 10.89 -12.97 -5.32
C ILE A 304 11.08 -11.46 -5.60
N TRP A 305 11.05 -10.66 -4.56
CA TRP A 305 11.27 -9.21 -4.65
C TRP A 305 12.75 -8.79 -4.86
N TRP A 306 13.67 -9.74 -4.94
CA TRP A 306 15.07 -9.50 -5.36
C TRP A 306 15.25 -9.58 -6.88
N LYS A 307 14.30 -10.21 -7.61
CA LYS A 307 14.37 -10.40 -9.05
C LYS A 307 13.51 -9.37 -9.79
N SER A 308 13.92 -9.00 -11.01
CA SER A 308 13.12 -8.16 -11.88
C SER A 308 11.73 -8.74 -12.13
N GLN A 309 10.69 -7.91 -12.08
CA GLN A 309 9.27 -8.26 -12.17
C GLN A 309 8.77 -8.64 -13.56
N GLN A 310 9.57 -8.42 -14.60
CA GLN A 310 9.12 -8.60 -15.98
C GLN A 310 9.14 -10.05 -16.47
N SER A 311 9.14 -11.01 -15.57
CA SER A 311 9.22 -12.42 -15.89
C SER A 311 7.81 -13.03 -15.99
N SER A 312 7.44 -13.52 -17.18
CA SER A 312 6.31 -14.44 -17.39
C SER A 312 6.37 -15.71 -16.51
N ALA A 313 7.51 -15.94 -15.86
CA ALA A 313 7.81 -17.08 -15.00
C ALA A 313 7.42 -16.90 -13.52
N ILE A 314 6.81 -15.78 -13.09
CA ILE A 314 6.52 -15.53 -11.66
C ILE A 314 5.66 -16.64 -11.05
N TYR A 315 4.61 -17.07 -11.75
CA TYR A 315 3.79 -18.21 -11.29
C TYR A 315 4.62 -19.49 -11.14
N GLN A 316 5.47 -19.79 -12.09
CA GLN A 316 6.36 -20.94 -12.03
C GLN A 316 7.37 -20.82 -10.89
N LEU A 317 7.98 -19.62 -10.72
CA LEU A 317 8.88 -19.35 -9.61
C LEU A 317 8.23 -19.60 -8.25
N ILE A 318 6.98 -19.19 -8.07
CA ILE A 318 6.20 -19.45 -6.85
C ILE A 318 5.92 -20.96 -6.74
N SER A 319 5.46 -21.60 -7.80
CA SER A 319 5.02 -23.00 -7.80
C SER A 319 6.15 -23.99 -7.47
N HIS A 320 7.41 -23.64 -7.75
CA HIS A 320 8.59 -24.47 -7.45
C HIS A 320 9.19 -24.20 -6.05
N ARG A 321 8.65 -23.26 -5.27
CA ARG A 321 9.18 -23.01 -3.91
C ARG A 321 8.74 -24.09 -2.92
N PRO A 322 9.65 -24.53 -2.00
CA PRO A 322 9.29 -25.47 -0.96
C PRO A 322 8.39 -24.77 0.08
N ALA A 323 7.18 -25.28 0.31
CA ALA A 323 6.24 -24.73 1.29
C ALA A 323 6.78 -24.70 2.73
N GLY A 324 7.61 -25.67 3.09
CA GLY A 324 8.20 -25.80 4.43
C GLY A 324 9.05 -24.59 4.86
N LEU A 325 9.63 -23.87 3.89
CA LEU A 325 10.42 -22.66 4.21
C LEU A 325 9.56 -21.54 4.81
N ALA A 326 8.32 -21.34 4.32
CA ALA A 326 7.40 -20.39 4.92
C ALA A 326 7.08 -20.76 6.37
N VAL A 327 6.79 -22.05 6.61
CA VAL A 327 6.51 -22.56 7.96
C VAL A 327 7.70 -22.33 8.88
N ALA A 328 8.92 -22.65 8.44
CA ALA A 328 10.13 -22.45 9.25
C ALA A 328 10.32 -20.97 9.63
N VAL A 329 10.17 -20.03 8.66
CA VAL A 329 10.32 -18.60 8.97
C VAL A 329 9.20 -18.09 9.88
N LEU A 330 7.96 -18.53 9.70
CA LEU A 330 6.86 -18.18 10.60
C LEU A 330 7.11 -18.66 12.03
N ILE A 331 7.67 -19.87 12.19
CA ILE A 331 8.09 -20.38 13.51
C ILE A 331 9.18 -19.48 14.10
N LEU A 332 10.20 -19.09 13.32
CA LEU A 332 11.26 -18.19 13.79
C LEU A 332 10.69 -16.83 14.24
N VAL A 333 9.74 -16.27 13.48
CA VAL A 333 9.07 -15.02 13.85
C VAL A 333 8.25 -15.19 15.13
N ALA A 334 7.55 -16.31 15.29
CA ALA A 334 6.80 -16.63 16.52
C ALA A 334 7.74 -16.79 17.72
N VAL A 335 8.87 -17.48 17.56
CA VAL A 335 9.90 -17.60 18.60
C VAL A 335 10.45 -16.22 18.97
N ALA A 336 10.75 -15.36 17.96
CA ALA A 336 11.19 -13.99 18.21
C ALA A 336 10.14 -13.18 18.98
N ALA A 337 8.85 -13.35 18.71
CA ALA A 337 7.76 -12.71 19.43
C ALA A 337 7.75 -13.13 20.92
N VAL A 338 7.86 -14.42 21.20
CA VAL A 338 7.91 -14.96 22.57
C VAL A 338 9.16 -14.46 23.30
N MET A 339 10.32 -14.54 22.67
CA MET A 339 11.58 -14.08 23.26
C MET A 339 11.61 -12.55 23.46
N ALA A 340 10.91 -11.79 22.66
CA ALA A 340 10.76 -10.35 22.85
C ALA A 340 10.00 -10.00 24.15
N VAL A 341 9.09 -10.87 24.63
CA VAL A 341 8.43 -10.71 25.92
C VAL A 341 9.38 -11.10 27.05
N ARG A 342 10.00 -12.27 26.98
CA ARG A 342 11.03 -12.78 27.88
C ARG A 342 11.98 -13.71 27.09
N PRO A 343 13.32 -13.55 27.15
CA PRO A 343 14.09 -12.75 28.11
C PRO A 343 14.44 -11.32 27.64
N LEU A 344 14.16 -10.94 26.36
CA LEU A 344 14.66 -9.68 25.77
C LEU A 344 13.93 -8.43 26.31
N ARG A 345 12.69 -8.59 26.80
CA ARG A 345 11.82 -7.48 27.26
C ARG A 345 11.74 -6.31 26.28
N CYS A 346 11.79 -6.62 24.97
CA CYS A 346 11.80 -5.64 23.90
C CYS A 346 10.41 -5.50 23.24
N ARG A 347 9.58 -4.63 23.78
CA ARG A 347 8.21 -4.42 23.30
C ARG A 347 8.13 -4.06 21.81
N PRO A 348 8.98 -3.17 21.24
CA PRO A 348 8.95 -2.88 19.81
C PRO A 348 9.18 -4.11 18.91
N LEU A 349 10.10 -5.01 19.31
CA LEU A 349 10.34 -6.25 18.57
C LEU A 349 9.14 -7.19 18.65
N GLY A 350 8.55 -7.36 19.85
CA GLY A 350 7.35 -8.19 20.02
C GLY A 350 6.16 -7.67 19.19
N ALA A 351 5.96 -6.36 19.17
CA ALA A 351 4.94 -5.72 18.37
C ALA A 351 5.18 -5.92 16.86
N LEU A 352 6.44 -5.76 16.40
CA LEU A 352 6.81 -5.98 15.00
C LEU A 352 6.60 -7.43 14.58
N ALA A 353 6.96 -8.37 15.45
CA ALA A 353 6.75 -9.80 15.22
C ALA A 353 5.26 -10.15 15.11
N LEU A 354 4.41 -9.61 15.98
CA LEU A 354 2.96 -9.80 15.89
C LEU A 354 2.38 -9.22 14.59
N VAL A 355 2.78 -8.01 14.20
CA VAL A 355 2.37 -7.41 12.92
C VAL A 355 2.83 -8.28 11.76
N SER A 356 4.08 -8.76 11.75
CA SER A 356 4.62 -9.66 10.71
C SER A 356 3.84 -10.97 10.60
N LEU A 357 3.50 -11.60 11.74
CA LEU A 357 2.68 -12.82 11.75
C LEU A 357 1.28 -12.58 11.21
N VAL A 358 0.63 -11.49 11.63
CA VAL A 358 -0.73 -11.16 11.21
C VAL A 358 -0.81 -10.90 9.71
N ILE A 359 0.13 -10.13 9.14
CA ILE A 359 0.13 -9.90 7.69
C ILE A 359 0.52 -11.16 6.91
N SER A 360 1.37 -12.01 7.46
CA SER A 360 1.70 -13.29 6.83
C SER A 360 0.49 -14.23 6.78
N LEU A 361 -0.29 -14.30 7.86
CA LEU A 361 -1.55 -15.04 7.89
C LEU A 361 -2.58 -14.42 6.94
N GLY A 362 -2.70 -13.09 6.92
CA GLY A 362 -3.56 -12.38 5.96
C GLY A 362 -3.16 -12.67 4.51
N ALA A 363 -1.87 -12.67 4.20
CA ALA A 363 -1.35 -13.03 2.88
C ALA A 363 -1.64 -14.50 2.53
N LEU A 364 -1.53 -15.44 3.48
CA LEU A 364 -1.91 -16.84 3.25
C LEU A 364 -3.36 -16.95 2.80
N VAL A 365 -4.28 -16.27 3.49
CA VAL A 365 -5.70 -16.27 3.11
C VAL A 365 -5.89 -15.62 1.74
N THR A 366 -5.32 -14.44 1.52
CA THR A 366 -5.41 -13.72 0.22
C THR A 366 -4.92 -14.59 -0.94
N TYR A 367 -3.72 -15.19 -0.82
CA TYR A 367 -3.18 -16.00 -1.92
C TYR A 367 -3.90 -17.34 -2.09
N SER A 368 -4.51 -17.90 -1.04
CA SER A 368 -5.30 -19.13 -1.17
C SER A 368 -6.63 -18.94 -1.88
N SER A 369 -7.17 -17.73 -1.86
CA SER A 369 -8.46 -17.36 -2.46
C SER A 369 -8.37 -16.84 -3.89
N ILE A 370 -7.17 -16.72 -4.47
CA ILE A 370 -7.02 -16.30 -5.88
C ILE A 370 -7.66 -17.35 -6.80
N PRO A 371 -8.60 -16.98 -7.70
CA PRO A 371 -9.14 -17.91 -8.68
C PRO A 371 -8.04 -18.42 -9.62
N VAL A 372 -8.03 -19.72 -9.91
CA VAL A 372 -6.99 -20.36 -10.74
C VAL A 372 -6.86 -19.72 -12.12
N HIS A 373 -7.97 -19.29 -12.74
CA HIS A 373 -7.97 -18.61 -14.03
C HIS A 373 -7.30 -17.21 -13.99
N ASN A 374 -7.13 -16.63 -12.80
CA ASN A 374 -6.46 -15.33 -12.60
C ASN A 374 -4.96 -15.48 -12.28
N THR A 375 -4.41 -16.67 -12.18
CA THR A 375 -2.98 -16.86 -11.83
C THR A 375 -2.02 -16.25 -12.86
N SER A 376 -2.43 -16.15 -14.13
CA SER A 376 -1.67 -15.43 -15.17
C SER A 376 -1.49 -13.95 -14.84
N LEU A 377 -2.37 -13.33 -14.03
CA LEU A 377 -2.28 -11.94 -13.61
C LEU A 377 -1.14 -11.69 -12.61
N LEU A 378 -0.56 -12.74 -12.02
CA LEU A 378 0.65 -12.60 -11.19
C LEU A 378 1.81 -11.95 -11.96
N THR A 379 1.86 -12.12 -13.28
CA THR A 379 2.85 -11.48 -14.16
C THR A 379 2.71 -9.95 -14.21
N LEU A 380 1.55 -9.39 -13.87
CA LEU A 380 1.31 -7.95 -13.82
C LEU A 380 1.90 -7.28 -12.57
N GLY A 381 2.46 -8.05 -11.65
CA GLY A 381 3.14 -7.55 -10.46
C GLY A 381 2.22 -7.16 -9.31
N TYR A 382 1.02 -6.60 -9.57
CA TYR A 382 0.16 -6.09 -8.51
C TYR A 382 -0.32 -7.18 -7.52
N LEU A 383 -0.55 -8.42 -7.99
CA LEU A 383 -0.95 -9.52 -7.11
C LEU A 383 0.19 -10.05 -6.22
N ILE A 384 1.44 -9.71 -6.52
CA ILE A 384 2.60 -10.17 -5.72
C ILE A 384 3.19 -9.07 -4.85
N VAL A 385 2.72 -7.83 -4.97
CA VAL A 385 3.28 -6.68 -4.23
C VAL A 385 3.18 -6.85 -2.71
N LEU A 386 2.16 -7.54 -2.23
CA LEU A 386 1.98 -7.87 -0.82
C LEU A 386 3.10 -8.77 -0.26
N LEU A 387 3.77 -9.56 -1.11
CA LEU A 387 4.88 -10.43 -0.68
C LEU A 387 6.11 -9.62 -0.24
N PHE A 388 6.26 -8.38 -0.71
CA PHE A 388 7.39 -7.53 -0.31
C PHE A 388 7.36 -7.19 1.19
N PRO A 389 6.32 -6.52 1.74
CA PRO A 389 6.30 -6.21 3.16
C PRO A 389 6.29 -7.46 4.04
N VAL A 390 5.62 -8.54 3.61
CA VAL A 390 5.62 -9.81 4.33
C VAL A 390 7.04 -10.36 4.47
N GLY A 391 7.79 -10.42 3.39
CA GLY A 391 9.17 -10.91 3.39
C GLY A 391 10.12 -10.01 4.17
N VAL A 392 10.08 -8.71 3.90
CA VAL A 392 10.99 -7.75 4.55
C VAL A 392 10.74 -7.66 6.05
N LEU A 393 9.48 -7.58 6.50
CA LEU A 393 9.18 -7.54 7.93
C LEU A 393 9.57 -8.83 8.65
N SER A 394 9.36 -10.00 8.04
CA SER A 394 9.80 -11.28 8.61
C SER A 394 11.32 -11.30 8.83
N TRP A 395 12.10 -10.87 7.83
CA TRP A 395 13.55 -10.80 7.96
C TRP A 395 14.04 -9.73 8.92
N LEU A 396 13.35 -8.56 8.99
CA LEU A 396 13.66 -7.54 10.00
C LEU A 396 13.45 -8.08 11.43
N VAL A 397 12.37 -8.83 11.66
CA VAL A 397 12.11 -9.48 12.96
C VAL A 397 13.20 -10.48 13.30
N VAL A 398 13.48 -11.43 12.41
CA VAL A 398 14.47 -12.50 12.63
C VAL A 398 15.87 -11.92 12.81
N GLY A 399 16.27 -10.97 11.95
CA GLY A 399 17.58 -10.31 12.05
C GLY A 399 17.75 -9.50 13.33
N THR A 400 16.72 -8.71 13.70
CA THR A 400 16.75 -7.92 14.95
C THR A 400 16.80 -8.85 16.18
N TRP A 401 15.99 -9.91 16.18
CA TRP A 401 16.00 -10.92 17.23
C TRP A 401 17.38 -11.57 17.36
N ALA A 402 18.00 -12.00 16.26
CA ALA A 402 19.32 -12.62 16.27
C ALA A 402 20.39 -11.67 16.86
N VAL A 403 20.40 -10.40 16.43
CA VAL A 403 21.35 -9.39 16.94
C VAL A 403 21.13 -9.15 18.44
N LEU A 404 19.90 -8.97 18.90
CA LEU A 404 19.61 -8.73 20.31
C LEU A 404 19.96 -9.95 21.17
N THR A 405 19.70 -11.15 20.69
CA THR A 405 20.05 -12.41 21.38
C THR A 405 21.56 -12.58 21.48
N ALA A 406 22.30 -12.33 20.39
CA ALA A 406 23.75 -12.36 20.39
C ALA A 406 24.35 -11.35 21.40
N ARG A 407 23.83 -10.10 21.42
CA ARG A 407 24.23 -9.09 22.40
C ARG A 407 23.96 -9.54 23.84
N LEU A 408 22.80 -10.15 24.11
CA LEU A 408 22.45 -10.66 25.43
C LEU A 408 23.41 -11.79 25.86
N ILE A 409 23.78 -12.70 24.96
CA ILE A 409 24.74 -13.77 25.24
C ILE A 409 26.11 -13.19 25.57
N VAL A 410 26.61 -12.28 24.74
CA VAL A 410 27.91 -11.64 24.93
C VAL A 410 27.96 -10.85 26.24
N SER A 411 26.91 -10.06 26.54
CA SER A 411 26.85 -9.28 27.79
C SER A 411 26.82 -10.18 29.04
N ARG A 412 26.08 -11.31 28.98
CA ARG A 412 26.08 -12.28 30.07
C ARG A 412 27.41 -13.00 30.26
N ALA A 413 28.10 -13.33 29.16
CA ALA A 413 29.44 -13.92 29.20
C ALA A 413 30.43 -12.92 29.81
N ALA A 414 30.43 -11.66 29.37
CA ALA A 414 31.27 -10.61 29.92
C ALA A 414 31.00 -10.36 31.42
N ALA A 415 29.73 -10.33 31.84
CA ALA A 415 29.37 -10.18 33.26
C ALA A 415 29.85 -11.36 34.10
N ARG A 416 29.78 -12.60 33.60
CA ARG A 416 30.32 -13.79 34.28
C ARG A 416 31.84 -13.72 34.41
N SER A 417 32.55 -13.31 33.35
CA SER A 417 34.02 -13.12 33.38
C SER A 417 34.42 -12.06 34.38
N ALA A 418 33.75 -10.90 34.39
CA ALA A 418 33.99 -9.82 35.35
C ALA A 418 33.69 -10.26 36.81
N ALA A 419 32.64 -11.05 37.05
CA ALA A 419 32.31 -11.61 38.37
C ALA A 419 33.35 -12.65 38.84
N ALA A 420 33.94 -13.42 37.90
CA ALA A 420 35.02 -14.36 38.20
C ALA A 420 36.34 -13.60 38.57
N GLN A 421 36.66 -12.53 37.84
CA GLN A 421 37.82 -11.67 38.13
C GLN A 421 37.69 -10.94 39.48
N ARG A 422 36.51 -10.43 39.83
CA ARG A 422 36.29 -9.77 41.15
C ARG A 422 36.39 -10.71 42.36
N ARG A 423 36.30 -11.99 42.18
CA ARG A 423 36.53 -12.99 43.25
C ARG A 423 38.02 -13.20 43.52
N GLY A 424 38.93 -12.68 42.68
CA GLY A 424 40.37 -12.90 42.80
C GLY A 424 41.25 -11.64 42.90
N LEU A 425 40.72 -10.41 42.80
CA LEU A 425 41.54 -9.17 42.78
C LEU A 425 40.85 -7.97 43.46
N PRO A 426 41.62 -7.06 44.12
CA PRO A 426 41.10 -5.80 44.65
C PRO A 426 40.63 -4.88 43.50
N ALA A 427 39.54 -4.14 43.76
CA ALA A 427 38.86 -3.29 42.77
C ALA A 427 39.79 -2.18 42.27
N ASP A 428 40.03 -2.15 40.97
CA ASP A 428 40.59 -1.01 40.24
C ASP A 428 39.45 -0.32 39.45
N ASP A 429 39.16 0.95 39.80
CA ASP A 429 38.00 1.72 39.35
C ASP A 429 38.11 2.29 37.90
N GLY A 430 38.94 1.71 37.06
CA GLY A 430 39.13 2.14 35.68
C GLY A 430 38.02 1.69 34.71
N GLU A 431 37.24 2.62 34.18
CA GLU A 431 36.38 2.36 32.99
C GLU A 431 37.25 1.89 31.83
N GLY A 432 37.18 0.63 31.45
CA GLY A 432 37.94 0.05 30.35
C GLY A 432 37.59 0.64 28.98
N PRO A 433 38.53 0.69 28.04
CA PRO A 433 38.39 1.33 26.71
C PRO A 433 37.28 0.76 25.85
N ALA A 434 36.80 -0.45 26.13
CA ALA A 434 35.66 -1.09 25.43
C ALA A 434 34.31 -0.38 25.70
N GLY A 435 34.14 0.26 26.87
CA GLY A 435 32.92 1.02 27.18
C GLY A 435 32.81 2.34 26.43
N GLN A 436 33.95 2.94 26.12
CA GLN A 436 34.01 4.21 25.37
C GLN A 436 33.82 4.02 23.87
N ALA A 437 34.31 2.94 23.26
CA ALA A 437 34.15 2.61 21.84
C ALA A 437 32.67 2.35 21.43
N LEU A 438 31.88 1.76 22.34
CA LEU A 438 30.43 1.50 22.08
C LEU A 438 29.58 2.80 22.13
N ARG A 439 30.01 3.83 22.84
CA ARG A 439 29.29 5.13 22.94
C ARG A 439 29.44 6.01 21.68
N GLY A 440 30.52 5.85 20.90
CA GLY A 440 30.80 6.64 19.70
C GLY A 440 30.11 6.14 18.42
N ALA A 441 29.69 4.87 18.37
CA ALA A 441 29.16 4.25 17.14
C ALA A 441 27.71 4.65 16.77
N GLY A 442 26.93 5.15 17.71
CA GLY A 442 25.50 5.44 17.49
C GLY A 442 25.21 6.52 16.45
N PRO A 443 25.83 7.72 16.50
CA PRO A 443 25.60 8.79 15.52
C PRO A 443 26.09 8.43 14.11
N LEU A 444 27.25 7.76 14.00
CA LEU A 444 27.84 7.34 12.72
C LEU A 444 26.98 6.26 12.03
N ALA A 445 26.43 5.32 12.78
CA ALA A 445 25.51 4.31 12.23
C ALA A 445 24.22 4.94 11.68
N GLY A 446 23.69 5.96 12.36
CA GLY A 446 22.52 6.71 11.87
C GLY A 446 22.79 7.48 10.57
N LEU A 447 23.97 8.10 10.45
CA LEU A 447 24.39 8.80 9.23
C LEU A 447 24.63 7.80 8.08
N GLY A 448 25.28 6.65 8.36
CA GLY A 448 25.48 5.60 7.37
C GLY A 448 24.16 5.04 6.83
N ALA A 449 23.18 4.78 7.70
CA ALA A 449 21.85 4.33 7.29
C ALA A 449 21.13 5.39 6.45
N ALA A 450 21.20 6.67 6.84
CA ALA A 450 20.59 7.77 6.08
C ALA A 450 21.24 7.91 4.69
N ALA A 451 22.56 7.77 4.58
CA ALA A 451 23.27 7.80 3.30
C ALA A 451 22.85 6.64 2.38
N LEU A 452 22.75 5.41 2.90
CA LEU A 452 22.31 4.25 2.15
C LEU A 452 20.87 4.42 1.63
N ILE A 453 19.98 4.97 2.43
CA ILE A 453 18.59 5.23 2.04
C ILE A 453 18.52 6.33 0.98
N ALA A 454 19.32 7.39 1.09
CA ALA A 454 19.42 8.44 0.08
C ALA A 454 19.94 7.89 -1.26
N VAL A 455 20.98 7.05 -1.24
CA VAL A 455 21.49 6.35 -2.43
C VAL A 455 20.42 5.44 -3.02
N GLY A 456 19.69 4.69 -2.19
CA GLY A 456 18.56 3.86 -2.62
C GLY A 456 17.46 4.68 -3.29
N ALA A 457 17.11 5.86 -2.77
CA ALA A 457 16.12 6.76 -3.37
C ALA A 457 16.58 7.29 -4.74
N ILE A 458 17.85 7.66 -4.88
CA ILE A 458 18.43 8.05 -6.17
C ILE A 458 18.37 6.88 -7.17
N LEU A 459 18.72 5.66 -6.72
CA LEU A 459 18.63 4.46 -7.54
C LEU A 459 17.18 4.18 -7.97
N ALA A 460 16.22 4.30 -7.04
CA ALA A 460 14.79 4.14 -7.36
C ALA A 460 14.36 5.09 -8.47
N VAL A 461 14.80 6.36 -8.41
CA VAL A 461 14.52 7.36 -9.45
C VAL A 461 15.23 7.03 -10.77
N ALA A 462 16.47 6.53 -10.73
CA ALA A 462 17.22 6.15 -11.94
C ALA A 462 16.55 4.97 -12.67
N LEU A 463 16.03 4.00 -11.93
CA LEU A 463 15.34 2.82 -12.47
C LEU A 463 13.95 3.12 -13.06
N GLN A 464 13.41 4.34 -12.88
CA GLN A 464 12.12 4.75 -13.43
C GLN A 464 12.14 4.98 -14.95
N GLY A 465 13.29 5.30 -15.55
CA GLY A 465 13.39 5.67 -16.96
C GLY A 465 12.74 4.68 -17.92
N PRO A 466 13.07 3.38 -17.89
CA PRO A 466 12.46 2.37 -18.76
C PRO A 466 10.95 2.25 -18.58
N THR A 467 10.45 2.37 -17.35
CA THR A 467 9.02 2.31 -17.05
C THR A 467 8.29 3.54 -17.58
N VAL A 468 8.85 4.74 -17.40
CA VAL A 468 8.29 5.98 -17.96
C VAL A 468 8.16 5.84 -19.48
N HIS A 469 9.21 5.38 -20.16
CA HIS A 469 9.18 5.16 -21.61
C HIS A 469 8.10 4.14 -22.01
N ARG A 470 8.00 3.02 -21.30
CA ARG A 470 6.97 1.99 -21.56
C ARG A 470 5.55 2.54 -21.40
N VAL A 471 5.29 3.31 -20.35
CA VAL A 471 3.97 3.89 -20.07
C VAL A 471 3.61 4.94 -21.10
N THR A 472 4.53 5.82 -21.47
CA THR A 472 4.27 6.89 -22.44
C THR A 472 4.24 6.42 -23.90
N ALA A 473 4.84 5.28 -24.21
CA ALA A 473 4.78 4.63 -25.52
C ALA A 473 3.47 3.84 -25.76
N ASP A 474 2.51 3.88 -24.82
CA ASP A 474 1.23 3.18 -24.97
C ASP A 474 0.42 3.70 -26.16
N PRO A 475 0.17 2.87 -27.19
CA PRO A 475 -0.57 3.30 -28.36
C PRO A 475 -2.02 3.70 -28.06
N ALA A 476 -2.62 3.18 -26.98
CA ALA A 476 -3.96 3.56 -26.55
C ALA A 476 -4.03 5.02 -26.13
N MET A 477 -2.97 5.57 -25.55
CA MET A 477 -2.89 6.96 -25.12
C MET A 477 -2.90 7.92 -26.32
N ALA A 478 -2.00 7.73 -27.28
CA ALA A 478 -1.95 8.55 -28.48
C ALA A 478 -3.25 8.48 -29.29
N ALA A 479 -3.80 7.27 -29.46
CA ALA A 479 -5.06 7.05 -30.17
C ALA A 479 -6.25 7.68 -29.45
N SER A 480 -6.30 7.67 -28.11
CA SER A 480 -7.35 8.32 -27.32
C SER A 480 -7.36 9.84 -27.52
N VAL A 481 -6.18 10.45 -27.47
CA VAL A 481 -6.02 11.90 -27.69
C VAL A 481 -6.43 12.29 -29.14
N ALA A 482 -6.02 11.50 -30.13
CA ALA A 482 -6.38 11.77 -31.53
C ALA A 482 -7.89 11.63 -31.75
N ALA A 483 -8.52 10.58 -31.22
CA ALA A 483 -9.95 10.35 -31.35
C ALA A 483 -10.77 11.44 -30.64
N SER A 484 -10.42 11.78 -29.41
CA SER A 484 -11.16 12.80 -28.64
C SER A 484 -11.14 14.17 -29.34
N ARG A 485 -9.99 14.59 -29.86
CA ARG A 485 -9.88 15.84 -30.64
C ARG A 485 -10.76 15.84 -31.90
N GLN A 486 -10.82 14.72 -32.64
CA GLN A 486 -11.67 14.59 -33.81
C GLN A 486 -13.16 14.64 -33.44
N ILE A 487 -13.55 13.95 -32.35
CA ILE A 487 -14.92 13.95 -31.85
C ILE A 487 -15.34 15.34 -31.40
N ALA A 488 -14.52 16.03 -30.61
CA ALA A 488 -14.80 17.37 -30.12
C ALA A 488 -15.02 18.38 -31.26
N ARG A 489 -14.25 18.27 -32.36
CA ARG A 489 -14.44 19.11 -33.56
C ARG A 489 -15.71 18.78 -34.33
N ALA A 490 -16.08 17.50 -34.43
CA ALA A 490 -17.23 17.03 -35.20
C ALA A 490 -18.59 17.21 -34.49
N LEU A 491 -18.60 17.17 -33.18
CA LEU A 491 -19.82 17.11 -32.34
C LEU A 491 -19.64 17.95 -31.06
N PRO A 492 -19.46 19.25 -31.13
CA PRO A 492 -19.18 20.06 -29.94
C PRO A 492 -20.33 20.02 -28.94
N GLY A 493 -20.02 19.61 -27.69
CA GLY A 493 -20.93 19.65 -26.54
C GLY A 493 -22.12 18.68 -26.56
N GLN A 494 -22.18 17.74 -27.51
CA GLN A 494 -23.31 16.83 -27.63
C GLN A 494 -23.07 15.50 -26.88
N PRO A 495 -24.11 14.88 -26.29
CA PRO A 495 -24.01 13.52 -25.80
C PRO A 495 -23.73 12.56 -26.97
N ILE A 496 -22.86 11.58 -26.74
CA ILE A 496 -22.43 10.62 -27.77
C ILE A 496 -22.53 9.17 -27.27
N ALA A 497 -22.83 8.25 -28.17
CA ALA A 497 -22.69 6.82 -27.95
C ALA A 497 -21.36 6.35 -28.55
N LEU A 498 -20.41 5.96 -27.70
CA LEU A 498 -19.04 5.62 -28.09
C LEU A 498 -18.89 4.12 -28.35
N SER A 499 -18.36 3.78 -29.51
CA SER A 499 -17.94 2.42 -29.88
C SER A 499 -16.55 2.45 -30.51
N ILE A 500 -15.66 1.55 -30.10
CA ILE A 500 -14.30 1.44 -30.63
C ILE A 500 -14.14 0.08 -31.31
N HIS A 501 -13.52 0.07 -32.47
CA HIS A 501 -13.31 -1.10 -33.32
C HIS A 501 -11.88 -1.15 -33.85
N ASP A 502 -11.49 -2.32 -34.33
CA ASP A 502 -10.22 -2.55 -35.04
C ASP A 502 -8.97 -2.27 -34.18
N PHE A 503 -9.06 -2.55 -32.87
CA PHE A 503 -7.95 -2.48 -31.93
C PHE A 503 -7.80 -3.83 -31.22
N ASP A 504 -6.59 -4.14 -30.74
CA ASP A 504 -6.37 -5.34 -29.94
C ASP A 504 -7.35 -5.35 -28.74
N ALA A 505 -7.95 -6.51 -28.47
CA ALA A 505 -8.99 -6.67 -27.46
C ALA A 505 -8.54 -6.19 -26.05
N SER A 506 -7.25 -6.31 -25.73
CA SER A 506 -6.67 -5.84 -24.48
C SER A 506 -6.54 -4.31 -24.41
N ALA A 507 -6.22 -3.67 -25.52
CA ALA A 507 -6.05 -2.23 -25.62
C ALA A 507 -7.39 -1.49 -25.86
N LEU A 508 -8.42 -2.19 -26.38
CA LEU A 508 -9.69 -1.62 -26.73
C LEU A 508 -10.43 -1.01 -25.53
N GLY A 509 -10.44 -1.71 -24.37
CA GLY A 509 -11.02 -1.19 -23.14
C GLY A 509 -10.29 0.05 -22.66
N ARG A 510 -8.97 0.01 -22.67
CA ARG A 510 -8.09 1.12 -22.22
C ARG A 510 -8.30 2.37 -23.04
N MET A 511 -8.38 2.25 -24.36
CA MET A 511 -8.66 3.36 -25.26
C MET A 511 -10.07 3.91 -25.09
N THR A 512 -11.09 3.04 -24.92
CA THR A 512 -12.48 3.50 -24.74
C THR A 512 -12.59 4.41 -23.50
N LEU A 513 -11.97 4.01 -22.40
CA LEU A 513 -11.94 4.77 -21.16
C LEU A 513 -11.17 6.09 -21.33
N GLY A 514 -10.03 6.07 -22.02
CA GLY A 514 -9.24 7.25 -22.30
C GLY A 514 -9.97 8.28 -23.18
N VAL A 515 -10.72 7.84 -24.19
CA VAL A 515 -11.56 8.73 -25.02
C VAL A 515 -12.71 9.30 -24.20
N ALA A 516 -13.41 8.47 -23.42
CA ALA A 516 -14.53 8.91 -22.58
C ALA A 516 -14.05 9.95 -21.55
N TRP A 517 -12.91 9.72 -20.93
CA TRP A 517 -12.31 10.69 -20.01
C TRP A 517 -11.92 11.99 -20.70
N ALA A 518 -11.18 11.93 -21.81
CA ALA A 518 -10.71 13.11 -22.51
C ALA A 518 -11.84 14.03 -23.02
N LEU A 519 -13.05 13.49 -23.19
CA LEU A 519 -14.24 14.26 -23.60
C LEU A 519 -15.07 14.79 -22.42
N THR A 520 -14.93 14.20 -21.23
CA THR A 520 -15.77 14.56 -20.07
C THR A 520 -15.60 16.01 -19.63
N PRO A 521 -14.39 16.60 -19.53
CA PRO A 521 -14.21 17.99 -19.16
C PRO A 521 -14.83 18.99 -20.12
N ASP A 522 -14.93 18.64 -21.41
CA ASP A 522 -15.56 19.45 -22.46
C ASP A 522 -17.10 19.35 -22.44
N GLY A 523 -17.69 18.78 -21.41
CA GLY A 523 -19.14 18.65 -21.25
C GLY A 523 -19.77 17.50 -22.02
N PHE A 524 -19.00 16.64 -22.68
CA PHE A 524 -19.53 15.48 -23.39
C PHE A 524 -20.04 14.43 -22.40
N ARG A 525 -21.21 13.89 -22.66
CA ARG A 525 -21.72 12.69 -22.02
C ARG A 525 -21.44 11.49 -22.92
N ALA A 526 -20.36 10.77 -22.67
CA ALA A 526 -20.03 9.55 -23.40
C ALA A 526 -20.81 8.36 -22.86
N GLU A 527 -21.79 7.85 -23.63
CA GLU A 527 -22.44 6.56 -23.34
C GLU A 527 -21.68 5.45 -24.06
N ILE A 528 -21.26 4.43 -23.32
CA ILE A 528 -20.40 3.36 -23.84
C ILE A 528 -21.27 2.22 -24.35
N MET A 529 -21.16 1.86 -25.63
CA MET A 529 -21.95 0.81 -26.26
C MET A 529 -21.58 -0.60 -25.77
N ARG A 530 -20.38 -0.81 -25.22
CA ARG A 530 -20.01 -2.07 -24.56
C ARG A 530 -20.64 -2.13 -23.17
N ALA A 531 -21.77 -2.82 -23.06
CA ALA A 531 -22.57 -2.90 -21.84
C ALA A 531 -21.78 -3.36 -20.60
N ARG A 532 -20.79 -4.25 -20.75
CA ARG A 532 -19.93 -4.68 -19.64
C ARG A 532 -19.09 -3.52 -19.12
N LEU A 533 -18.33 -2.86 -19.99
CA LEU A 533 -17.47 -1.74 -19.63
C LEU A 533 -18.26 -0.55 -19.09
N ALA A 534 -19.42 -0.26 -19.68
CA ALA A 534 -20.31 0.80 -19.21
C ALA A 534 -20.84 0.53 -17.80
N ARG A 535 -21.16 -0.73 -17.49
CA ARG A 535 -21.61 -1.13 -16.14
C ARG A 535 -20.48 -1.00 -15.09
N GLU A 536 -19.24 -1.29 -15.48
CA GLU A 536 -18.07 -1.11 -14.62
C GLU A 536 -17.85 0.37 -14.22
N LEU A 537 -18.24 1.33 -15.05
CA LEU A 537 -18.18 2.76 -14.76
C LEU A 537 -19.42 3.31 -14.03
N GLY A 538 -20.55 2.58 -14.07
CA GLY A 538 -21.82 2.99 -13.50
C GLY A 538 -22.91 3.24 -14.53
N THR A 539 -24.15 3.33 -14.06
CA THR A 539 -25.36 3.41 -14.91
C THR A 539 -25.40 4.63 -15.83
N ARG A 540 -24.70 5.72 -15.47
CA ARG A 540 -24.58 6.94 -16.27
C ARG A 540 -23.94 6.69 -17.64
N TYR A 541 -23.03 5.72 -17.71
CA TYR A 541 -22.26 5.42 -18.92
C TYR A 541 -22.89 4.34 -19.80
N VAL A 542 -24.00 3.75 -19.37
CA VAL A 542 -24.68 2.69 -20.12
C VAL A 542 -25.48 3.32 -21.27
N PHE A 543 -25.18 2.92 -22.50
CA PHE A 543 -25.99 3.29 -23.66
C PHE A 543 -27.38 2.65 -23.56
N ARG A 544 -28.42 3.47 -23.42
CA ARG A 544 -29.82 3.02 -23.28
C ARG A 544 -30.61 3.09 -24.58
N GLY A 545 -29.94 3.38 -25.68
CA GLY A 545 -30.61 3.72 -26.93
C GLY A 545 -31.04 5.18 -26.98
N GLY A 546 -31.61 5.60 -28.09
CA GLY A 546 -32.11 6.97 -28.27
C GLY A 546 -31.48 7.70 -29.45
N ALA A 547 -31.92 8.95 -29.61
CA ALA A 547 -31.53 9.81 -30.73
C ALA A 547 -30.21 10.57 -30.47
N ILE A 548 -29.18 9.86 -29.97
CA ILE A 548 -27.83 10.44 -29.80
C ILE A 548 -26.89 9.97 -30.92
N PRO A 549 -25.95 10.82 -31.36
CA PRO A 549 -24.95 10.44 -32.36
C PRO A 549 -24.15 9.23 -31.92
N ARG A 550 -24.01 8.23 -32.77
CA ARG A 550 -23.15 7.08 -32.57
C ARG A 550 -21.80 7.35 -33.17
N VAL A 551 -20.77 7.33 -32.34
CA VAL A 551 -19.38 7.56 -32.76
C VAL A 551 -18.64 6.23 -32.79
N LYS A 552 -18.22 5.82 -33.97
CA LYS A 552 -17.37 4.64 -34.18
C LYS A 552 -15.94 5.09 -34.42
N VAL A 553 -15.06 4.76 -33.49
CA VAL A 553 -13.62 5.04 -33.61
C VAL A 553 -12.93 3.80 -34.20
N ARG A 554 -12.15 4.01 -35.26
CA ARG A 554 -11.28 2.99 -35.88
C ARG A 554 -9.84 3.40 -35.73
N VAL A 555 -9.02 2.51 -35.17
CA VAL A 555 -7.59 2.69 -35.04
C VAL A 555 -6.88 1.83 -36.10
N ARG A 556 -6.01 2.46 -36.89
CA ARG A 556 -5.20 1.81 -37.92
C ARG A 556 -3.72 2.04 -37.63
N PRO A 557 -2.80 1.24 -38.19
CA PRO A 557 -1.36 1.44 -38.01
C PRO A 557 -0.88 2.87 -38.35
N HIS A 558 -1.56 3.54 -39.28
CA HIS A 558 -1.19 4.87 -39.77
C HIS A 558 -2.09 6.02 -39.25
N GLY A 559 -2.94 5.77 -38.24
CA GLY A 559 -3.74 6.82 -37.62
C GLY A 559 -5.09 6.38 -37.08
N THR A 560 -5.75 7.31 -36.43
CA THR A 560 -7.08 7.12 -35.85
C THR A 560 -8.11 7.86 -36.68
N SER A 561 -9.22 7.21 -37.03
CA SER A 561 -10.35 7.81 -37.74
C SER A 561 -11.64 7.64 -36.95
N ILE A 562 -12.55 8.61 -37.08
CA ILE A 562 -13.89 8.52 -36.51
C ILE A 562 -14.93 8.44 -37.63
N ALA A 563 -15.99 7.66 -37.41
CA ALA A 563 -17.21 7.69 -38.22
C ALA A 563 -18.37 8.08 -37.30
N VAL A 564 -19.09 9.12 -37.68
CA VAL A 564 -20.23 9.61 -36.92
C VAL A 564 -21.52 9.25 -37.68
N THR A 565 -22.41 8.50 -37.01
CA THR A 565 -23.77 8.22 -37.54
C THR A 565 -24.77 9.04 -36.73
N ARG A 566 -25.43 9.98 -37.38
CA ARG A 566 -26.46 10.82 -36.77
C ARG A 566 -27.81 10.07 -36.66
N PRO A 567 -28.70 10.43 -35.71
CA PRO A 567 -29.98 9.72 -35.50
C PRO A 567 -30.89 9.66 -36.74
N THR A 568 -30.91 10.72 -37.52
CA THR A 568 -31.67 10.80 -38.77
C THR A 568 -31.25 9.78 -39.83
N GLN A 569 -30.01 9.29 -39.80
CA GLN A 569 -29.52 8.26 -40.71
C GLN A 569 -29.87 6.82 -40.25
N LEU A 570 -30.29 6.63 -38.98
CA LEU A 570 -30.71 5.34 -38.43
C LEU A 570 -32.18 5.01 -38.74
N ALA A 571 -33.00 6.02 -39.05
CA ALA A 571 -34.39 5.84 -39.40
C ALA A 571 -34.59 5.37 -40.83
N SER A 572 -33.62 5.60 -41.74
CA SER A 572 -33.68 5.23 -43.16
C SER A 572 -33.22 3.80 -43.49
N HIS A 573 -32.74 3.04 -42.45
CA HIS A 573 -32.26 1.66 -42.59
C HIS A 573 -33.08 0.62 -41.79
N ARG A 574 -34.35 0.96 -41.40
CA ARG A 574 -35.31 0.04 -40.81
C ARG A 574 -36.45 -0.27 -41.78
#